data_c2c677eda015b77dcc6b57016be310ca
#
_entry.id   c2c677eda015b77dcc6b57016be310ca
#
_cell.length_a   1.000
_cell.length_b   1.000
_cell.length_c   1.000
_cell.angle_alpha   90.00
_cell.angle_beta   90.00
_cell.angle_gamma   90.00
#
_symmetry.space_group_name_H-M   'P 1'
#
loop_
_entity.id
_entity.type
_entity.pdbx_description
1 polymer ?
#
loop_
_entity_poly.entity_id
_entity_poly.type
_entity_poly.pdbx_seq_one_letter_code
_entity_poly.pdbx_strand_id
1 'polypeptide(L)'
;MAGAVQDSLGVDRIWTGILLAVLTGFVVYGGIKRIAHVADVVVPIMALGYIGMALLIIVINIGDIPAVIALIVKNAFGLEEAVGGGMGAAVAQGLRRGLFSNEAGLGSAPNVAAVAYVRHPVSQGIVQSLSVFIDTIIICSCTAFVILLGDVYVAGVQGIDGVVLTQQSLVSHVGGWAQYFLTAAILLFAFSSIIYNYYLGENALTVFTDTEISRHVLRILIVGLVFLGSSAPGATSVFFFSDPMMGILALVNLLAIIMLFPIGLRVLNDYRDQLRQGAEHPVFDPARFSDLDIDANAWRLD
;
A
#
# COMPACT_ATOMS: atom_id res chain seq x y z
N MET A 1 -3.42 -9.36 10.29
CA MET A 1 -3.56 -8.73 11.62
C MET A 1 -4.07 -9.69 12.67
N ALA A 2 -5.35 -10.09 12.62
CA ALA A 2 -5.93 -10.93 13.68
C ALA A 2 -5.13 -12.22 13.92
N GLY A 3 -4.58 -12.84 12.86
CA GLY A 3 -3.67 -13.97 12.99
C GLY A 3 -2.37 -13.65 13.73
N ALA A 4 -1.75 -12.51 13.46
CA ALA A 4 -0.52 -12.09 14.16
C ALA A 4 -0.77 -11.80 15.65
N VAL A 5 -1.92 -11.19 15.98
CA VAL A 5 -2.34 -10.94 17.36
C VAL A 5 -2.63 -12.26 18.09
N GLN A 6 -3.28 -13.19 17.41
CA GLN A 6 -3.55 -14.51 17.94
C GLN A 6 -2.26 -15.29 18.23
N ASP A 7 -1.30 -15.26 17.29
CA ASP A 7 -0.01 -15.93 17.42
C ASP A 7 0.86 -15.32 18.53
N SER A 8 0.89 -13.98 18.66
CA SER A 8 1.76 -13.28 19.62
C SER A 8 1.16 -13.13 21.01
N LEU A 9 -0.14 -12.87 21.11
CA LEU A 9 -0.81 -12.50 22.37
C LEU A 9 -1.83 -13.54 22.83
N GLY A 10 -2.09 -14.59 22.03
CA GLY A 10 -3.10 -15.59 22.33
C GLY A 10 -4.55 -15.05 22.28
N VAL A 11 -4.77 -13.84 21.79
CA VAL A 11 -6.08 -13.21 21.74
C VAL A 11 -6.85 -13.75 20.53
N ASP A 12 -8.07 -14.23 20.75
CA ASP A 12 -8.93 -14.71 19.69
C ASP A 12 -9.20 -13.62 18.62
N ARG A 13 -9.27 -14.04 17.36
CA ARG A 13 -9.52 -13.18 16.20
C ARG A 13 -10.77 -12.33 16.32
N ILE A 14 -11.80 -12.85 16.99
CA ILE A 14 -13.07 -12.13 17.22
C ILE A 14 -12.83 -10.87 18.05
N TRP A 15 -12.07 -10.97 19.14
CA TRP A 15 -11.77 -9.83 20.00
C TRP A 15 -10.92 -8.79 19.29
N THR A 16 -9.94 -9.24 18.50
CA THR A 16 -9.16 -8.35 17.63
C THR A 16 -10.06 -7.66 16.60
N GLY A 17 -11.01 -8.40 16.01
CA GLY A 17 -11.98 -7.86 15.06
C GLY A 17 -12.89 -6.80 15.69
N ILE A 18 -13.39 -7.04 16.90
CA ILE A 18 -14.20 -6.07 17.65
C ILE A 18 -13.40 -4.79 17.93
N LEU A 19 -12.18 -4.93 18.43
CA LEU A 19 -11.31 -3.79 18.71
C LEU A 19 -11.07 -2.94 17.44
N LEU A 20 -10.71 -3.58 16.33
CA LEU A 20 -10.48 -2.89 15.06
C LEU A 20 -11.74 -2.23 14.51
N ALA A 21 -12.88 -2.90 14.62
CA ALA A 21 -14.17 -2.35 14.20
C ALA A 21 -14.54 -1.10 15.02
N VAL A 22 -14.35 -1.13 16.33
CA VAL A 22 -14.59 0.02 17.23
C VAL A 22 -13.63 1.18 16.92
N LEU A 23 -12.33 0.91 16.77
CA LEU A 23 -11.33 1.93 16.43
C LEU A 23 -11.60 2.54 15.06
N THR A 24 -11.94 1.71 14.07
CA THR A 24 -12.31 2.16 12.73
C THR A 24 -13.55 3.06 12.81
N GLY A 25 -14.59 2.64 13.50
CA GLY A 25 -15.78 3.44 13.72
C GLY A 25 -15.46 4.79 14.32
N PHE A 26 -14.66 4.82 15.39
CA PHE A 26 -14.29 6.07 16.07
C PHE A 26 -13.53 7.06 15.14
N VAL A 27 -12.63 6.56 14.28
CA VAL A 27 -11.88 7.42 13.36
C VAL A 27 -12.76 7.86 12.20
N VAL A 28 -13.52 6.95 11.60
CA VAL A 28 -14.37 7.19 10.43
C VAL A 28 -15.47 8.22 10.72
N TYR A 29 -16.06 8.17 11.91
CA TYR A 29 -17.02 9.22 12.34
C TYR A 29 -16.36 10.55 12.71
N GLY A 30 -15.03 10.59 12.85
CA GLY A 30 -14.26 11.81 13.08
C GLY A 30 -13.95 12.66 11.84
N GLY A 31 -14.24 12.12 10.64
CA GLY A 31 -14.06 12.80 9.36
C GLY A 31 -12.62 12.85 8.85
N ILE A 32 -12.44 13.33 7.61
CA ILE A 32 -11.20 13.30 6.84
C ILE A 32 -9.99 13.95 7.56
N LYS A 33 -10.20 15.03 8.30
CA LYS A 33 -9.11 15.72 9.02
C LYS A 33 -8.48 14.84 10.09
N ARG A 34 -9.30 14.04 10.79
CA ARG A 34 -8.81 13.09 11.80
C ARG A 34 -8.06 11.94 11.15
N ILE A 35 -8.56 11.47 9.99
CA ILE A 35 -7.92 10.42 9.19
C ILE A 35 -6.52 10.85 8.78
N ALA A 36 -6.40 12.02 8.16
CA ALA A 36 -5.11 12.58 7.73
C ALA A 36 -4.13 12.72 8.91
N HIS A 37 -4.56 13.31 10.02
CA HIS A 37 -3.70 13.50 11.18
C HIS A 37 -3.18 12.19 11.80
N VAL A 38 -4.04 11.16 11.85
CA VAL A 38 -3.59 9.82 12.33
C VAL A 38 -2.57 9.23 11.36
N ALA A 39 -2.80 9.31 10.05
CA ALA A 39 -1.89 8.80 9.05
C ALA A 39 -0.53 9.51 9.08
N ASP A 40 -0.51 10.84 9.18
CA ASP A 40 0.72 11.66 9.20
C ASP A 40 1.69 11.28 10.32
N VAL A 41 1.18 10.81 11.45
CA VAL A 41 2.00 10.44 12.61
C VAL A 41 2.33 8.95 12.59
N VAL A 42 1.34 8.11 12.34
CA VAL A 42 1.46 6.65 12.46
C VAL A 42 2.33 6.07 11.36
N VAL A 43 2.13 6.51 10.11
CA VAL A 43 2.81 5.91 8.95
C VAL A 43 4.32 6.10 8.97
N PRO A 44 4.88 7.31 9.21
CA PRO A 44 6.33 7.47 9.29
C PRO A 44 6.98 6.68 10.43
N ILE A 45 6.37 6.68 11.62
CA ILE A 45 6.91 5.97 12.78
C ILE A 45 7.01 4.47 12.50
N MET A 46 5.94 3.86 12.00
CA MET A 46 5.95 2.43 11.72
C MET A 46 6.89 2.06 10.56
N ALA A 47 6.93 2.87 9.48
CA ALA A 47 7.79 2.62 8.34
C ALA A 47 9.27 2.70 8.73
N LEU A 48 9.67 3.74 9.46
CA LEU A 48 11.05 3.89 9.93
C LEU A 48 11.43 2.79 10.93
N GLY A 49 10.54 2.43 11.84
CA GLY A 49 10.76 1.32 12.77
C GLY A 49 10.95 -0.01 12.06
N TYR A 50 10.10 -0.30 11.07
CA TYR A 50 10.19 -1.54 10.28
C TYR A 50 11.47 -1.60 9.43
N ILE A 51 11.78 -0.51 8.71
CA ILE A 51 13.01 -0.41 7.92
C ILE A 51 14.25 -0.53 8.83
N GLY A 52 14.24 0.14 9.99
CA GLY A 52 15.33 0.03 10.95
C GLY A 52 15.56 -1.39 11.44
N MET A 53 14.48 -2.12 11.73
CA MET A 53 14.55 -3.54 12.12
C MET A 53 15.09 -4.41 10.98
N ALA A 54 14.61 -4.22 9.76
CA ALA A 54 15.08 -4.97 8.61
C ALA A 54 16.57 -4.70 8.31
N LEU A 55 17.00 -3.44 8.39
CA LEU A 55 18.42 -3.06 8.24
C LEU A 55 19.29 -3.71 9.32
N LEU A 56 18.82 -3.77 10.55
CA LEU A 56 19.54 -4.48 11.63
C LEU A 56 19.76 -5.94 11.27
N ILE A 57 18.73 -6.64 10.79
CA ILE A 57 18.82 -8.05 10.37
C ILE A 57 19.79 -8.21 9.19
N ILE A 58 19.73 -7.34 8.20
CA ILE A 58 20.62 -7.33 7.04
C ILE A 58 22.08 -7.16 7.49
N VAL A 59 22.35 -6.26 8.42
CA VAL A 59 23.70 -6.02 8.93
C VAL A 59 24.22 -7.24 9.73
N ILE A 60 23.38 -7.85 10.55
CA ILE A 60 23.76 -9.06 11.32
C ILE A 60 24.08 -10.23 10.37
N ASN A 61 23.37 -10.36 9.27
CA ASN A 61 23.50 -11.47 8.31
C ASN A 61 24.19 -11.03 6.99
N ILE A 62 25.08 -10.04 7.06
CA ILE A 62 25.69 -9.44 5.85
C ILE A 62 26.44 -10.45 5.00
N GLY A 63 26.99 -11.50 5.59
CA GLY A 63 27.69 -12.59 4.90
C GLY A 63 26.80 -13.43 3.99
N ASP A 64 25.51 -13.54 4.30
CA ASP A 64 24.55 -14.37 3.57
C ASP A 64 23.80 -13.60 2.46
N ILE A 65 23.92 -12.28 2.44
CA ILE A 65 23.29 -11.42 1.44
C ILE A 65 23.59 -11.83 -0.01
N PRO A 66 24.87 -12.12 -0.41
CA PRO A 66 25.16 -12.54 -1.77
C PRO A 66 24.45 -13.84 -2.16
N ALA A 67 24.34 -14.80 -1.23
CA ALA A 67 23.66 -16.07 -1.46
C ALA A 67 22.16 -15.86 -1.64
N VAL A 68 21.53 -15.02 -0.82
CA VAL A 68 20.10 -14.68 -0.93
C VAL A 68 19.80 -13.94 -2.24
N ILE A 69 20.64 -12.99 -2.65
CA ILE A 69 20.48 -12.31 -3.94
C ILE A 69 20.60 -13.32 -5.09
N ALA A 70 21.58 -14.20 -5.05
CA ALA A 70 21.74 -15.25 -6.05
C ALA A 70 20.52 -16.18 -6.10
N LEU A 71 19.97 -16.57 -4.95
CA LEU A 71 18.74 -17.36 -4.84
C LEU A 71 17.54 -16.65 -5.50
N ILE A 72 17.33 -15.37 -5.19
CA ILE A 72 16.26 -14.56 -5.76
C ILE A 72 16.39 -14.51 -7.30
N VAL A 73 17.57 -14.18 -7.81
CA VAL A 73 17.82 -14.07 -9.26
C VAL A 73 17.61 -15.41 -9.96
N LYS A 74 18.17 -16.50 -9.42
CA LYS A 74 18.02 -17.84 -10.00
C LYS A 74 16.56 -18.25 -10.09
N ASN A 75 15.78 -18.07 -9.03
CA ASN A 75 14.35 -18.44 -9.01
C ASN A 75 13.50 -17.52 -9.88
N ALA A 76 13.80 -16.22 -9.92
CA ALA A 76 13.09 -15.27 -10.79
C ALA A 76 13.22 -15.62 -12.28
N PHE A 77 14.37 -16.13 -12.69
CA PHE A 77 14.62 -16.55 -14.07
C PHE A 77 14.42 -18.05 -14.30
N GLY A 78 13.92 -18.80 -13.32
CA GLY A 78 13.65 -20.23 -13.45
C GLY A 78 14.90 -21.08 -13.75
N LEU A 79 16.09 -20.64 -13.32
CA LEU A 79 17.36 -21.30 -13.66
C LEU A 79 17.55 -22.62 -12.94
N GLU A 80 16.83 -22.90 -11.87
CA GLU A 80 16.89 -24.18 -11.12
C GLU A 80 15.71 -25.11 -11.46
N GLU A 81 14.60 -24.58 -11.97
CA GLU A 81 13.45 -25.36 -12.41
C GLU A 81 13.43 -25.43 -13.94
N ALA A 82 13.91 -26.52 -14.49
CA ALA A 82 13.98 -26.75 -15.93
C ALA A 82 12.61 -26.88 -16.65
N VAL A 83 11.53 -26.39 -16.06
CA VAL A 83 10.18 -26.52 -16.60
C VAL A 83 9.55 -25.15 -16.75
N GLY A 84 9.22 -24.77 -17.96
CA GLY A 84 8.66 -23.48 -18.38
C GLY A 84 7.40 -22.97 -17.65
N GLY A 85 6.90 -23.69 -16.65
CA GLY A 85 5.83 -23.23 -15.74
C GLY A 85 6.35 -22.40 -14.56
N GLY A 86 7.56 -22.65 -14.04
CA GLY A 86 8.09 -21.98 -12.84
C GLY A 86 8.37 -20.49 -13.07
N MET A 87 9.02 -20.13 -14.17
CA MET A 87 9.31 -18.72 -14.51
C MET A 87 8.03 -17.91 -14.73
N GLY A 88 7.06 -18.46 -15.46
CA GLY A 88 5.77 -17.80 -15.67
C GLY A 88 5.00 -17.57 -14.37
N ALA A 89 5.00 -18.55 -13.47
CA ALA A 89 4.39 -18.43 -12.15
C ALA A 89 5.10 -17.37 -11.27
N ALA A 90 6.43 -17.35 -11.25
CA ALA A 90 7.21 -16.35 -10.51
C ALA A 90 6.94 -14.93 -11.01
N VAL A 91 6.92 -14.70 -12.33
CA VAL A 91 6.60 -13.41 -12.94
C VAL A 91 5.15 -13.00 -12.60
N ALA A 92 4.19 -13.91 -12.74
CA ALA A 92 2.78 -13.63 -12.46
C ALA A 92 2.57 -13.28 -10.98
N GLN A 93 3.19 -14.01 -10.05
CA GLN A 93 3.09 -13.72 -8.61
C GLN A 93 3.82 -12.42 -8.23
N GLY A 94 5.01 -12.19 -8.79
CA GLY A 94 5.76 -10.95 -8.55
C GLY A 94 5.00 -9.71 -9.02
N LEU A 95 4.44 -9.73 -10.23
CA LEU A 95 3.59 -8.65 -10.75
C LEU A 95 2.35 -8.46 -9.89
N ARG A 96 1.63 -9.53 -9.57
CA ARG A 96 0.40 -9.49 -8.78
C ARG A 96 0.64 -8.90 -7.40
N ARG A 97 1.65 -9.36 -6.68
CA ARG A 97 1.94 -8.89 -5.32
C ARG A 97 2.59 -7.50 -5.32
N GLY A 98 3.46 -7.19 -6.27
CA GLY A 98 4.05 -5.86 -6.42
C GLY A 98 2.99 -4.79 -6.70
N LEU A 99 2.12 -5.01 -7.68
CA LEU A 99 1.02 -4.08 -7.99
C LEU A 99 0.03 -3.95 -6.83
N PHE A 100 -0.19 -5.02 -6.08
CA PHE A 100 -1.04 -4.98 -4.89
C PHE A 100 -0.45 -4.11 -3.78
N SER A 101 0.86 -4.14 -3.59
CA SER A 101 1.55 -3.35 -2.54
C SER A 101 1.55 -1.86 -2.83
N ASN A 102 1.98 -1.46 -4.03
CA ASN A 102 2.16 -0.05 -4.39
C ASN A 102 0.94 0.59 -5.05
N GLU A 103 -0.08 -0.21 -5.39
CA GLU A 103 -1.33 0.20 -6.06
C GLU A 103 -1.13 1.00 -7.36
N ALA A 104 0.06 0.94 -7.97
CA ALA A 104 0.35 1.66 -9.20
C ALA A 104 -0.54 1.16 -10.36
N GLY A 105 -1.24 2.09 -10.99
CA GLY A 105 -2.16 1.77 -12.09
C GLY A 105 -3.54 1.28 -11.66
N LEU A 106 -3.81 1.11 -10.35
CA LEU A 106 -5.12 0.70 -9.86
C LEU A 106 -6.14 1.83 -9.82
N GLY A 107 -5.70 3.11 -9.73
CA GLY A 107 -6.59 4.27 -9.69
C GLY A 107 -6.93 4.76 -8.27
N SER A 108 -6.49 4.08 -7.24
CA SER A 108 -6.64 4.50 -5.85
C SER A 108 -5.79 5.72 -5.52
N ALA A 109 -4.50 5.69 -5.87
CA ALA A 109 -3.55 6.76 -5.60
C ALA A 109 -3.97 8.15 -6.15
N PRO A 110 -4.51 8.31 -7.38
CA PRO A 110 -4.98 9.60 -7.89
C PRO A 110 -6.07 10.24 -7.04
N ASN A 111 -6.97 9.45 -6.43
CA ASN A 111 -8.03 9.97 -5.57
C ASN A 111 -7.49 10.67 -4.32
N VAL A 112 -6.42 10.15 -3.74
CA VAL A 112 -5.77 10.77 -2.57
C VAL A 112 -4.81 11.87 -3.01
N ALA A 113 -4.10 11.69 -4.10
CA ALA A 113 -3.20 12.71 -4.64
C ALA A 113 -3.92 14.00 -5.02
N ALA A 114 -5.18 13.91 -5.47
CA ALA A 114 -6.01 15.05 -5.85
C ALA A 114 -6.33 15.99 -4.67
N VAL A 115 -6.24 15.53 -3.42
CA VAL A 115 -6.52 16.34 -2.21
C VAL A 115 -5.30 17.17 -1.80
N ALA A 116 -4.12 16.84 -2.30
CA ALA A 116 -2.89 17.53 -1.93
C ALA A 116 -2.87 18.96 -2.49
N TYR A 117 -2.68 19.94 -1.62
CA TYR A 117 -2.47 21.33 -2.05
C TYR A 117 -1.04 21.49 -2.58
N VAL A 118 -0.92 21.67 -3.89
CA VAL A 118 0.38 21.80 -4.57
C VAL A 118 0.35 22.96 -5.57
N ARG A 119 1.50 23.59 -5.81
CA ARG A 119 1.61 24.68 -6.78
C ARG A 119 1.45 24.21 -8.22
N HIS A 120 1.85 22.98 -8.51
CA HIS A 120 1.77 22.40 -9.85
C HIS A 120 1.47 20.89 -9.74
N PRO A 121 0.52 20.31 -10.51
CA PRO A 121 0.12 18.91 -10.38
C PRO A 121 1.26 17.93 -10.64
N VAL A 122 2.24 18.28 -11.48
CA VAL A 122 3.43 17.44 -11.75
C VAL A 122 4.26 17.19 -10.49
N SER A 123 4.35 18.15 -9.57
CA SER A 123 5.08 17.94 -8.31
C SER A 123 4.49 16.82 -7.49
N GLN A 124 3.15 16.74 -7.43
CA GLN A 124 2.47 15.63 -6.77
C GLN A 124 2.67 14.30 -7.53
N GLY A 125 2.67 14.33 -8.87
CA GLY A 125 2.98 13.15 -9.69
C GLY A 125 4.38 12.59 -9.43
N ILE A 126 5.38 13.46 -9.25
CA ILE A 126 6.75 13.06 -8.89
C ILE A 126 6.79 12.41 -7.50
N VAL A 127 6.11 12.98 -6.52
CA VAL A 127 6.02 12.41 -5.16
C VAL A 127 5.36 11.02 -5.20
N GLN A 128 4.27 10.86 -5.96
CA GLN A 128 3.61 9.56 -6.12
C GLN A 128 4.52 8.52 -6.81
N SER A 129 5.27 8.92 -7.83
CA SER A 129 6.23 8.02 -8.48
C SER A 129 7.35 7.58 -7.53
N LEU A 130 7.83 8.49 -6.69
CA LEU A 130 8.83 8.20 -5.67
C LEU A 130 8.27 7.26 -4.59
N SER A 131 7.02 7.42 -4.19
CA SER A 131 6.39 6.55 -3.19
C SER A 131 6.29 5.10 -3.67
N VAL A 132 5.96 4.86 -4.95
CA VAL A 132 5.96 3.52 -5.56
C VAL A 132 7.35 2.90 -5.52
N PHE A 133 8.40 3.67 -5.81
CA PHE A 133 9.78 3.21 -5.74
C PHE A 133 10.17 2.83 -4.30
N ILE A 134 9.86 3.68 -3.32
CA ILE A 134 10.18 3.44 -1.91
C ILE A 134 9.44 2.18 -1.41
N ASP A 135 8.16 2.06 -1.69
CA ASP A 135 7.37 0.89 -1.28
C ASP A 135 7.95 -0.40 -1.86
N THR A 136 8.15 -0.45 -3.16
CA THR A 136 8.51 -1.68 -3.86
C THR A 136 9.99 -2.05 -3.65
N ILE A 137 10.92 -1.09 -3.81
CA ILE A 137 12.35 -1.38 -3.78
C ILE A 137 12.88 -1.39 -2.35
N ILE A 138 12.36 -0.54 -1.45
CA ILE A 138 12.88 -0.48 -0.07
C ILE A 138 12.05 -1.38 0.84
N ILE A 139 10.76 -1.11 1.02
CA ILE A 139 9.94 -1.80 2.04
C ILE A 139 9.73 -3.27 1.69
N CYS A 140 9.35 -3.59 0.45
CA CYS A 140 9.15 -4.97 0.04
C CYS A 140 10.45 -5.77 0.06
N SER A 141 11.60 -5.15 -0.33
CA SER A 141 12.91 -5.82 -0.23
C SER A 141 13.32 -6.09 1.21
N CYS A 142 13.05 -5.15 2.14
CA CYS A 142 13.25 -5.38 3.57
C CYS A 142 12.51 -6.64 4.04
N THR A 143 11.23 -6.78 3.69
CA THR A 143 10.44 -7.96 4.04
C THR A 143 10.99 -9.25 3.42
N ALA A 144 11.39 -9.19 2.15
CA ALA A 144 11.99 -10.34 1.47
C ALA A 144 13.28 -10.78 2.16
N PHE A 145 14.17 -9.86 2.50
CA PHE A 145 15.41 -10.20 3.21
C PHE A 145 15.13 -10.75 4.62
N VAL A 146 14.21 -10.20 5.37
CA VAL A 146 13.83 -10.73 6.69
C VAL A 146 13.38 -12.18 6.59
N ILE A 147 12.61 -12.54 5.56
CA ILE A 147 12.11 -13.90 5.38
C ILE A 147 13.20 -14.83 4.86
N LEU A 148 13.96 -14.42 3.83
CA LEU A 148 14.92 -15.27 3.14
C LEU A 148 16.25 -15.46 3.86
N LEU A 149 16.60 -14.56 4.76
CA LEU A 149 17.76 -14.73 5.67
C LEU A 149 17.41 -15.61 6.88
N GLY A 150 16.12 -15.86 7.16
CA GLY A 150 15.67 -16.71 8.26
C GLY A 150 15.55 -18.17 7.88
N ASP A 151 15.69 -19.05 8.88
CA ASP A 151 15.58 -20.52 8.70
C ASP A 151 14.13 -21.03 8.68
N VAL A 152 13.15 -20.14 8.78
CA VAL A 152 11.73 -20.52 8.91
C VAL A 152 11.09 -20.81 7.55
N TYR A 153 11.55 -20.14 6.49
CA TYR A 153 11.01 -20.33 5.16
C TYR A 153 11.63 -21.54 4.48
N VAL A 154 10.79 -22.53 4.16
CA VAL A 154 11.17 -23.70 3.35
C VAL A 154 10.29 -23.75 2.12
N ALA A 155 10.90 -23.67 0.94
CA ALA A 155 10.18 -23.70 -0.33
C ALA A 155 9.39 -25.00 -0.50
N GLY A 156 8.13 -24.91 -0.94
CA GLY A 156 7.25 -26.06 -1.17
C GLY A 156 6.58 -26.65 0.08
N VAL A 157 6.90 -26.18 1.28
CA VAL A 157 6.24 -26.63 2.51
C VAL A 157 5.03 -25.71 2.78
N GLN A 158 3.84 -26.30 2.79
CA GLN A 158 2.61 -25.60 3.20
C GLN A 158 2.47 -25.64 4.72
N GLY A 159 2.20 -24.53 5.36
CA GLY A 159 1.91 -24.51 6.81
C GLY A 159 1.94 -23.14 7.46
N ILE A 160 2.85 -22.27 7.06
CA ILE A 160 2.98 -20.93 7.60
C ILE A 160 2.97 -19.96 6.43
N ASP A 161 2.00 -19.07 6.39
CA ASP A 161 1.86 -18.11 5.31
C ASP A 161 1.70 -16.66 5.80
N GLY A 162 1.90 -15.72 4.89
CA GLY A 162 1.64 -14.31 5.11
C GLY A 162 2.42 -13.70 6.26
N VAL A 163 1.74 -12.94 7.08
CA VAL A 163 2.31 -12.17 8.19
C VAL A 163 2.97 -13.04 9.26
N VAL A 164 2.42 -14.22 9.53
CA VAL A 164 2.96 -15.13 10.55
C VAL A 164 4.34 -15.63 10.14
N LEU A 165 4.58 -15.88 8.85
CA LEU A 165 5.91 -16.21 8.33
C LEU A 165 6.92 -15.09 8.61
N THR A 166 6.58 -13.85 8.29
CA THR A 166 7.44 -12.69 8.57
C THR A 166 7.73 -12.54 10.06
N GLN A 167 6.72 -12.78 10.90
CA GLN A 167 6.82 -12.69 12.34
C GLN A 167 7.78 -13.74 12.92
N GLN A 168 7.64 -14.99 12.51
CA GLN A 168 8.51 -16.07 12.95
C GLN A 168 9.94 -15.91 12.42
N SER A 169 10.10 -15.45 11.17
CA SER A 169 11.42 -15.12 10.62
C SER A 169 12.09 -13.98 11.39
N LEU A 170 11.34 -12.96 11.81
CA LEU A 170 11.87 -11.89 12.63
C LEU A 170 12.33 -12.40 14.01
N VAL A 171 11.53 -13.26 14.62
CA VAL A 171 11.84 -13.88 15.92
C VAL A 171 13.11 -14.73 15.84
N SER A 172 13.33 -15.47 14.76
CA SER A 172 14.54 -16.29 14.58
C SER A 172 15.81 -15.43 14.53
N HIS A 173 15.75 -14.18 14.04
CA HIS A 173 16.91 -13.30 13.95
C HIS A 173 17.23 -12.53 15.24
N VAL A 174 16.21 -11.96 15.89
CA VAL A 174 16.39 -10.98 16.98
C VAL A 174 15.70 -11.35 18.28
N GLY A 175 15.08 -12.54 18.33
CA GLY A 175 14.46 -13.08 19.54
C GLY A 175 12.99 -12.72 19.74
N GLY A 176 12.38 -13.30 20.78
CA GLY A 176 10.92 -13.28 20.99
C GLY A 176 10.27 -11.90 21.18
N TRP A 177 11.03 -10.86 21.56
CA TRP A 177 10.48 -9.51 21.67
C TRP A 177 10.04 -8.92 20.32
N ALA A 178 10.69 -9.35 19.24
CA ALA A 178 10.39 -8.88 17.88
C ALA A 178 8.99 -9.26 17.40
N GLN A 179 8.43 -10.33 17.97
CA GLN A 179 7.06 -10.72 17.72
C GLN A 179 6.06 -9.64 18.12
N TYR A 180 6.23 -9.05 19.29
CA TYR A 180 5.37 -7.98 19.78
C TYR A 180 5.56 -6.68 18.99
N PHE A 181 6.79 -6.36 18.63
CA PHE A 181 7.10 -5.22 17.77
C PHE A 181 6.40 -5.33 16.42
N LEU A 182 6.54 -6.48 15.75
CA LEU A 182 5.92 -6.69 14.46
C LEU A 182 4.39 -6.72 14.56
N THR A 183 3.83 -7.31 15.61
CA THR A 183 2.38 -7.29 15.84
C THR A 183 1.85 -5.86 15.97
N ALA A 184 2.53 -5.00 16.72
CA ALA A 184 2.17 -3.60 16.85
C ALA A 184 2.31 -2.87 15.49
N ALA A 185 3.41 -3.09 14.76
CA ALA A 185 3.61 -2.50 13.44
C ALA A 185 2.51 -2.91 12.46
N ILE A 186 2.15 -4.19 12.42
CA ILE A 186 1.09 -4.71 11.53
C ILE A 186 -0.29 -4.16 11.92
N LEU A 187 -0.58 -4.01 13.20
CA LEU A 187 -1.82 -3.37 13.62
C LEU A 187 -1.90 -1.94 13.11
N LEU A 188 -0.81 -1.18 13.18
CA LEU A 188 -0.75 0.19 12.67
C LEU A 188 -0.84 0.24 11.14
N PHE A 189 -0.07 -0.60 10.41
CA PHE A 189 -0.12 -0.70 8.95
C PHE A 189 -1.51 -1.00 8.43
N ALA A 190 -2.14 -1.97 9.01
CA ALA A 190 -3.42 -2.38 8.52
C ALA A 190 -4.55 -1.46 9.00
N PHE A 191 -4.41 -0.82 10.15
CA PHE A 191 -5.35 0.23 10.57
C PHE A 191 -5.28 1.43 9.61
N SER A 192 -4.08 1.89 9.22
CA SER A 192 -3.94 2.94 8.23
C SER A 192 -4.56 2.56 6.88
N SER A 193 -4.38 1.29 6.43
CA SER A 193 -4.98 0.79 5.19
C SER A 193 -6.52 0.73 5.25
N ILE A 194 -7.10 0.35 6.39
CA ILE A 194 -8.56 0.37 6.57
C ILE A 194 -9.10 1.80 6.42
N ILE A 195 -8.45 2.76 7.07
CA ILE A 195 -8.85 4.16 7.03
C ILE A 195 -8.70 4.73 5.61
N TYR A 196 -7.61 4.41 4.94
CA TYR A 196 -7.36 4.78 3.56
C TYR A 196 -8.45 4.25 2.61
N ASN A 197 -8.77 2.96 2.70
CA ASN A 197 -9.80 2.34 1.87
C ASN A 197 -11.20 2.89 2.17
N TYR A 198 -11.50 3.23 3.43
CA TYR A 198 -12.74 3.95 3.76
C TYR A 198 -12.81 5.29 3.04
N TYR A 199 -11.72 6.08 3.08
CA TYR A 199 -11.65 7.36 2.39
C TYR A 199 -11.91 7.24 0.89
N LEU A 200 -11.29 6.25 0.23
CA LEU A 200 -11.55 5.98 -1.19
C LEU A 200 -13.02 5.66 -1.47
N GLY A 201 -13.63 4.85 -0.61
CA GLY A 201 -15.05 4.51 -0.70
C GLY A 201 -15.96 5.73 -0.49
N GLU A 202 -15.66 6.58 0.48
CA GLU A 202 -16.41 7.82 0.72
C GLU A 202 -16.29 8.78 -0.47
N ASN A 203 -15.08 8.96 -1.01
CA ASN A 203 -14.84 9.81 -2.16
C ASN A 203 -15.56 9.28 -3.43
N ALA A 204 -15.52 7.97 -3.67
CA ALA A 204 -16.26 7.37 -4.77
C ALA A 204 -17.78 7.51 -4.60
N LEU A 205 -18.28 7.41 -3.36
CA LEU A 205 -19.71 7.56 -3.07
C LEU A 205 -20.22 8.97 -3.40
N THR A 206 -19.44 10.01 -3.14
CA THR A 206 -19.83 11.41 -3.39
C THR A 206 -20.09 11.71 -4.88
N VAL A 207 -19.51 10.92 -5.79
CA VAL A 207 -19.77 11.03 -7.23
C VAL A 207 -21.23 10.64 -7.57
N PHE A 208 -21.80 9.70 -6.82
CA PHE A 208 -23.16 9.20 -7.08
C PHE A 208 -24.21 9.86 -6.17
N THR A 209 -23.86 10.08 -4.92
CA THR A 209 -24.79 10.65 -3.94
C THR A 209 -24.03 11.27 -2.77
N ASP A 210 -24.46 12.46 -2.34
CA ASP A 210 -23.84 13.19 -1.23
C ASP A 210 -24.85 13.40 -0.09
N THR A 211 -25.53 12.32 0.32
CA THR A 211 -26.47 12.36 1.44
C THR A 211 -25.84 11.80 2.73
N GLU A 212 -26.20 12.36 3.87
CA GLU A 212 -25.74 11.86 5.17
C GLU A 212 -26.12 10.38 5.39
N ILE A 213 -27.27 9.96 4.88
CA ILE A 213 -27.75 8.56 5.01
C ILE A 213 -26.82 7.63 4.26
N SER A 214 -26.43 7.97 3.02
CA SER A 214 -25.52 7.12 2.24
C SER A 214 -24.14 7.01 2.86
N ARG A 215 -23.62 8.10 3.46
CA ARG A 215 -22.36 8.08 4.22
C ARG A 215 -22.47 7.19 5.46
N HIS A 216 -23.58 7.26 6.20
CA HIS A 216 -23.79 6.38 7.37
C HIS A 216 -23.89 4.92 6.97
N VAL A 217 -24.59 4.59 5.88
CA VAL A 217 -24.65 3.22 5.35
C VAL A 217 -23.27 2.71 4.99
N LEU A 218 -22.46 3.50 4.28
CA LEU A 218 -21.09 3.14 3.94
C LEU A 218 -20.24 2.87 5.20
N ARG A 219 -20.33 3.73 6.22
CA ARG A 219 -19.60 3.57 7.49
C ARG A 219 -19.94 2.26 8.19
N ILE A 220 -21.24 1.94 8.27
CA ILE A 220 -21.72 0.70 8.89
C ILE A 220 -21.22 -0.52 8.08
N LEU A 221 -21.31 -0.48 6.76
CA LEU A 221 -20.83 -1.55 5.90
C LEU A 221 -19.32 -1.78 6.07
N ILE A 222 -18.51 -0.73 6.12
CA ILE A 222 -17.06 -0.87 6.29
C ILE A 222 -16.70 -1.42 7.67
N VAL A 223 -17.33 -0.93 8.73
CA VAL A 223 -17.14 -1.49 10.09
C VAL A 223 -17.52 -2.96 10.14
N GLY A 224 -18.62 -3.35 9.49
CA GLY A 224 -19.02 -4.75 9.36
C GLY A 224 -18.02 -5.60 8.58
N LEU A 225 -17.50 -5.08 7.45
CA LEU A 225 -16.49 -5.77 6.64
C LEU A 225 -15.15 -5.92 7.38
N VAL A 226 -14.74 -4.94 8.18
CA VAL A 226 -13.54 -5.02 9.04
C VAL A 226 -13.70 -6.15 10.06
N PHE A 227 -14.85 -6.26 10.70
CA PHE A 227 -15.13 -7.33 11.63
C PHE A 227 -15.14 -8.71 10.94
N LEU A 228 -15.84 -8.85 9.81
CA LEU A 228 -15.91 -10.09 9.04
C LEU A 228 -14.52 -10.51 8.50
N GLY A 229 -13.77 -9.57 7.95
CA GLY A 229 -12.43 -9.83 7.45
C GLY A 229 -11.45 -10.25 8.54
N SER A 230 -11.58 -9.70 9.75
CA SER A 230 -10.77 -10.09 10.90
C SER A 230 -11.10 -11.50 11.39
N SER A 231 -12.33 -11.93 11.20
CA SER A 231 -12.82 -13.27 11.60
C SER A 231 -12.52 -14.35 10.54
N ALA A 232 -12.02 -13.97 9.36
CA ALA A 232 -11.73 -14.88 8.27
C ALA A 232 -10.63 -15.89 8.65
N PRO A 233 -10.73 -17.16 8.22
CA PRO A 233 -9.80 -18.21 8.60
C PRO A 233 -8.37 -18.00 8.07
N GLY A 234 -8.19 -17.28 6.96
CA GLY A 234 -6.89 -17.02 6.36
C GLY A 234 -6.91 -15.89 5.34
N ALA A 235 -5.72 -15.35 5.04
CA ALA A 235 -5.53 -14.29 4.05
C ALA A 235 -5.90 -14.74 2.63
N THR A 236 -5.65 -16.01 2.28
CA THR A 236 -5.93 -16.59 0.97
C THR A 236 -7.40 -16.45 0.57
N SER A 237 -8.33 -16.64 1.52
CA SER A 237 -9.77 -16.50 1.26
C SER A 237 -10.15 -15.07 0.91
N VAL A 238 -9.50 -14.08 1.53
CA VAL A 238 -9.74 -12.66 1.25
C VAL A 238 -9.16 -12.29 -0.11
N PHE A 239 -7.94 -12.74 -0.44
CA PHE A 239 -7.30 -12.48 -1.72
C PHE A 239 -8.05 -13.08 -2.91
N PHE A 240 -8.73 -14.20 -2.72
CA PHE A 240 -9.56 -14.81 -3.76
C PHE A 240 -10.66 -13.86 -4.28
N PHE A 241 -11.22 -13.02 -3.41
CA PHE A 241 -12.20 -12.00 -3.78
C PHE A 241 -11.56 -10.68 -4.20
N SER A 242 -10.48 -10.25 -3.55
CA SER A 242 -9.88 -8.95 -3.81
C SER A 242 -9.09 -8.90 -5.12
N ASP A 243 -8.36 -9.95 -5.48
CA ASP A 243 -7.53 -9.97 -6.69
C ASP A 243 -8.35 -9.71 -8.00
N PRO A 244 -9.50 -10.36 -8.24
CA PRO A 244 -10.34 -10.06 -9.40
C PRO A 244 -10.90 -8.63 -9.38
N MET A 245 -11.31 -8.12 -8.23
CA MET A 245 -11.85 -6.76 -8.11
C MET A 245 -10.77 -5.72 -8.42
N MET A 246 -9.56 -5.92 -7.92
CA MET A 246 -8.41 -5.06 -8.25
C MET A 246 -8.03 -5.15 -9.73
N GLY A 247 -8.16 -6.32 -10.35
CA GLY A 247 -7.97 -6.49 -11.78
C GLY A 247 -8.94 -5.65 -12.61
N ILE A 248 -10.22 -5.63 -12.24
CA ILE A 248 -11.25 -4.80 -12.89
C ILE A 248 -10.94 -3.31 -12.68
N LEU A 249 -10.61 -2.91 -11.46
CA LEU A 249 -10.24 -1.54 -11.13
C LEU A 249 -9.05 -1.07 -11.97
N ALA A 250 -8.00 -1.90 -12.10
CA ALA A 250 -6.84 -1.64 -12.94
C ALA A 250 -7.21 -1.42 -14.41
N LEU A 251 -8.06 -2.28 -14.98
CA LEU A 251 -8.49 -2.16 -16.37
C LEU A 251 -9.21 -0.84 -16.62
N VAL A 252 -10.14 -0.46 -15.76
CA VAL A 252 -10.86 0.82 -15.86
C VAL A 252 -9.90 2.00 -15.76
N ASN A 253 -8.99 1.97 -14.78
CA ASN A 253 -8.04 3.06 -14.59
C ASN A 253 -7.01 3.16 -15.74
N LEU A 254 -6.54 2.04 -16.28
CA LEU A 254 -5.61 2.05 -17.42
C LEU A 254 -6.24 2.69 -18.67
N LEU A 255 -7.53 2.43 -18.93
CA LEU A 255 -8.26 3.12 -19.98
C LEU A 255 -8.32 4.63 -19.75
N ALA A 256 -8.61 5.06 -18.52
CA ALA A 256 -8.61 6.47 -18.15
C ALA A 256 -7.21 7.10 -18.32
N ILE A 257 -6.15 6.42 -17.90
CA ILE A 257 -4.76 6.88 -18.07
C ILE A 257 -4.43 7.05 -19.56
N ILE A 258 -4.78 6.10 -20.42
CA ILE A 258 -4.54 6.19 -21.87
C ILE A 258 -5.24 7.43 -22.46
N MET A 259 -6.48 7.69 -22.07
CA MET A 259 -7.24 8.87 -22.52
C MET A 259 -6.65 10.18 -22.01
N LEU A 260 -6.16 10.21 -20.76
CA LEU A 260 -5.59 11.40 -20.13
C LEU A 260 -4.10 11.61 -20.45
N PHE A 261 -3.43 10.63 -21.06
CA PHE A 261 -1.99 10.68 -21.32
C PHE A 261 -1.54 11.91 -22.13
N PRO A 262 -2.23 12.33 -23.23
CA PRO A 262 -1.86 13.55 -23.96
C PRO A 262 -1.94 14.81 -23.10
N ILE A 263 -2.94 14.90 -22.20
CA ILE A 263 -3.12 16.01 -21.28
C ILE A 263 -1.97 16.00 -20.26
N GLY A 264 -1.67 14.84 -19.69
CA GLY A 264 -0.55 14.66 -18.76
C GLY A 264 0.80 15.09 -19.35
N LEU A 265 1.05 14.76 -20.63
CA LEU A 265 2.26 15.22 -21.33
C LEU A 265 2.30 16.72 -21.52
N ARG A 266 1.19 17.37 -21.82
CA ARG A 266 1.12 18.84 -21.94
C ARG A 266 1.46 19.51 -20.60
N VAL A 267 0.87 19.02 -19.51
CA VAL A 267 1.11 19.54 -18.15
C VAL A 267 2.56 19.29 -17.71
N LEU A 268 3.12 18.12 -18.05
CA LEU A 268 4.54 17.82 -17.78
C LEU A 268 5.49 18.75 -18.57
N ASN A 269 5.18 19.04 -19.83
CA ASN A 269 5.99 19.96 -20.64
C ASN A 269 5.93 21.39 -20.09
N ASP A 270 4.76 21.88 -19.68
CA ASP A 270 4.64 23.20 -19.02
C ASP A 270 5.55 23.28 -17.78
N TYR A 271 5.52 22.25 -16.93
CA TYR A 271 6.39 22.17 -15.74
C TYR A 271 7.89 22.21 -16.12
N ARG A 272 8.29 21.42 -17.10
CA ARG A 272 9.68 21.36 -17.56
C ARG A 272 10.15 22.66 -18.20
N ASP A 273 9.29 23.33 -18.94
CA ASP A 273 9.61 24.60 -19.59
C ASP A 273 9.78 25.71 -18.57
N GLN A 274 8.96 25.75 -17.51
CA GLN A 274 9.16 26.69 -16.40
C GLN A 274 10.51 26.45 -15.67
N LEU A 275 10.88 25.18 -15.42
CA LEU A 275 12.20 24.85 -14.85
C LEU A 275 13.35 25.29 -15.77
N ARG A 276 13.22 25.08 -17.08
CA ARG A 276 14.25 25.54 -18.06
C ARG A 276 14.39 27.04 -18.13
N GLN A 277 13.32 27.78 -17.86
CA GLN A 277 13.32 29.24 -17.77
C GLN A 277 13.84 29.76 -16.42
N GLY A 278 14.27 28.88 -15.53
CA GLY A 278 14.87 29.23 -14.24
C GLY A 278 13.86 29.38 -13.09
N ALA A 279 12.61 28.94 -13.27
CA ALA A 279 11.64 28.92 -12.16
C ALA A 279 12.07 27.86 -11.13
N GLU A 280 12.34 28.28 -9.92
CA GLU A 280 12.65 27.37 -8.81
C GLU A 280 11.42 26.53 -8.40
N HIS A 281 10.26 27.13 -8.45
CA HIS A 281 8.98 26.51 -8.10
C HIS A 281 7.96 26.75 -9.22
N PRO A 282 7.82 25.83 -10.18
CA PRO A 282 6.79 25.94 -11.22
C PRO A 282 5.39 26.05 -10.65
N VAL A 283 4.57 26.89 -11.28
CA VAL A 283 3.20 27.18 -10.90
C VAL A 283 2.26 26.81 -12.03
N PHE A 284 1.20 26.09 -11.70
CA PHE A 284 0.20 25.73 -12.69
C PHE A 284 -0.74 26.92 -12.97
N ASP A 285 -0.84 27.30 -14.24
CA ASP A 285 -1.74 28.34 -14.70
C ASP A 285 -2.90 27.71 -15.51
N PRO A 286 -4.12 27.64 -14.94
CA PRO A 286 -5.28 27.11 -15.65
C PRO A 286 -5.59 27.79 -16.99
N ALA A 287 -5.21 29.09 -17.12
CA ALA A 287 -5.47 29.83 -18.37
C ALA A 287 -4.74 29.28 -19.59
N ARG A 288 -3.61 28.58 -19.37
CA ARG A 288 -2.88 27.88 -20.43
C ARG A 288 -3.56 26.59 -20.91
N PHE A 289 -4.56 26.13 -20.20
CA PHE A 289 -5.30 24.89 -20.42
C PHE A 289 -6.81 25.16 -20.53
N SER A 290 -7.16 26.27 -21.17
CA SER A 290 -8.56 26.73 -21.29
C SER A 290 -9.48 25.78 -22.08
N ASP A 291 -8.90 24.80 -22.77
CA ASP A 291 -9.58 23.72 -23.46
C ASP A 291 -9.99 22.56 -22.52
N LEU A 292 -9.53 22.59 -21.27
CA LEU A 292 -9.88 21.61 -20.26
C LEU A 292 -10.90 22.18 -19.29
N ASP A 293 -11.82 21.34 -18.85
CA ASP A 293 -12.77 21.66 -17.79
C ASP A 293 -12.08 21.59 -16.42
N ILE A 294 -11.45 22.70 -16.01
CA ILE A 294 -10.71 22.82 -14.77
C ILE A 294 -11.46 23.77 -13.84
N ASP A 295 -11.70 23.34 -12.61
CA ASP A 295 -12.25 24.24 -11.58
C ASP A 295 -11.26 25.40 -11.31
N ALA A 296 -11.63 26.59 -11.75
CA ALA A 296 -10.84 27.79 -11.58
C ALA A 296 -10.56 28.14 -10.11
N ASN A 297 -11.37 27.65 -9.18
CA ASN A 297 -11.19 27.89 -7.74
C ASN A 297 -10.16 26.94 -7.12
N ALA A 298 -9.92 25.78 -7.73
CA ALA A 298 -8.98 24.78 -7.21
C ALA A 298 -7.51 25.21 -7.32
N TRP A 299 -7.20 26.17 -8.22
CA TRP A 299 -5.83 26.60 -8.53
C TRP A 299 -5.58 28.08 -8.28
N ARG A 300 -6.36 28.71 -7.42
CA ARG A 300 -6.09 30.09 -6.96
C ARG A 300 -4.93 30.03 -5.97
N LEU A 301 -3.80 30.59 -6.38
CA LEU A 301 -2.66 30.88 -5.52
C LEU A 301 -2.86 32.29 -4.95
N ASP A 302 -3.59 32.40 -3.87
CA ASP A 302 -3.66 33.65 -3.09
C ASP A 302 -2.43 33.72 -2.16
#